data_484467f5e85f18367fc29c46ea49769c
#
_entry.id   484467f5e85f18367fc29c46ea49769c
#
_cell.length_a   1.000
_cell.length_b   1.000
_cell.length_c   1.000
_cell.angle_alpha   90.00
_cell.angle_beta   90.00
_cell.angle_gamma   90.00
#
_symmetry.space_group_name_H-M   'P 1'
#
loop_
_entity.id
_entity.type
_entity.pdbx_description
1 polymer ?
#
loop_
_entity_poly.entity_id
_entity_poly.type
_entity_poly.pdbx_seq_one_letter_code
_entity_poly.pdbx_strand_id
1 'polypeptide(L)'
;MNLIHVTNGDSAARSLTEALLLAGRDDQVIALRDDLAVGPIRDVDESPVARATFWRHVWNSAVDFEAELKAQQALFGRLARGDAQVVVWHGQSAADQLTLRRVAYHLRNVPQRLNEAKLAFDDLSVAAPDAHPEEASRPDRATAVGMFSPHQLVAKLPSAAPISVLRISRLALEWQEAKHSNAENRRLRDNMLVSGTWTDVDEAMLDIATSEWCPARRIAGEAMTQQFDFLLSDSVAFWRCRELVAAGRLKIRGTPSEIVDAELRR
;
A
#
# COMPACT_ATOMS: atom_id res chain seq x y z
N MET A 1 2.32 -21.92 -19.91
CA MET A 1 2.18 -22.02 -18.45
C MET A 1 1.33 -20.84 -18.03
N ASN A 2 0.23 -21.04 -17.31
CA ASN A 2 -0.64 -19.93 -16.91
C ASN A 2 0.03 -19.18 -15.75
N LEU A 3 0.26 -17.86 -15.93
CA LEU A 3 0.94 -17.03 -14.97
C LEU A 3 0.04 -15.88 -14.52
N ILE A 4 -0.04 -15.65 -13.21
CA ILE A 4 -0.83 -14.60 -12.62
C ILE A 4 0.11 -13.68 -11.84
N HIS A 5 0.11 -12.40 -12.19
CA HIS A 5 0.84 -11.38 -11.47
C HIS A 5 -0.06 -10.69 -10.46
N VAL A 6 0.42 -10.53 -9.23
CA VAL A 6 -0.30 -9.84 -8.14
C VAL A 6 0.51 -8.62 -7.69
N THR A 7 -0.16 -7.49 -7.56
CA THR A 7 0.45 -6.24 -7.11
C THR A 7 -0.52 -5.43 -6.26
N ASN A 8 -0.01 -4.45 -5.52
CA ASN A 8 -0.81 -3.55 -4.71
C ASN A 8 -1.20 -2.30 -5.51
N GLY A 9 -2.50 -2.05 -5.63
CA GLY A 9 -3.07 -0.84 -6.21
C GLY A 9 -3.15 -0.83 -7.75
N ASP A 10 -4.06 0.02 -8.24
CA ASP A 10 -4.38 0.12 -9.67
C ASP A 10 -3.24 0.73 -10.50
N SER A 11 -2.47 1.67 -9.94
CA SER A 11 -1.31 2.26 -10.65
C SER A 11 -0.25 1.21 -10.96
N ALA A 12 0.08 0.38 -9.97
CA ALA A 12 1.02 -0.72 -10.12
C ALA A 12 0.52 -1.76 -11.15
N ALA A 13 -0.76 -2.12 -11.08
CA ALA A 13 -1.35 -3.08 -12.01
C ALA A 13 -1.36 -2.54 -13.45
N ARG A 14 -1.66 -1.26 -13.65
CA ARG A 14 -1.64 -0.62 -14.97
C ARG A 14 -0.24 -0.62 -15.57
N SER A 15 0.75 -0.14 -14.81
CA SER A 15 2.15 -0.13 -15.26
C SER A 15 2.66 -1.54 -15.58
N LEU A 16 2.30 -2.52 -14.77
CA LEU A 16 2.70 -3.92 -14.98
C LEU A 16 2.01 -4.55 -16.19
N THR A 17 0.72 -4.27 -16.41
CA THR A 17 0.01 -4.73 -17.60
C THR A 17 0.65 -4.18 -18.87
N GLU A 18 0.97 -2.88 -18.87
CA GLU A 18 1.66 -2.25 -20.00
C GLU A 18 3.06 -2.84 -20.21
N ALA A 19 3.81 -3.10 -19.13
CA ALA A 19 5.13 -3.75 -19.20
C ALA A 19 5.04 -5.15 -19.83
N LEU A 20 4.03 -5.94 -19.46
CA LEU A 20 3.81 -7.27 -20.03
C LEU A 20 3.51 -7.19 -21.53
N LEU A 21 2.63 -6.26 -21.92
CA LEU A 21 2.31 -6.03 -23.34
C LEU A 21 3.54 -5.60 -24.15
N LEU A 22 4.38 -4.69 -23.61
CA LEU A 22 5.64 -4.29 -24.23
C LEU A 22 6.63 -5.46 -24.38
N ALA A 23 6.57 -6.43 -23.46
CA ALA A 23 7.37 -7.66 -23.55
C ALA A 23 6.73 -8.76 -24.41
N GLY A 24 5.60 -8.48 -25.10
CA GLY A 24 4.89 -9.45 -25.92
C GLY A 24 4.17 -10.53 -25.11
N ARG A 25 3.77 -10.23 -23.88
CA ARG A 25 3.09 -11.16 -22.94
C ARG A 25 1.66 -10.72 -22.67
N ASP A 26 0.79 -11.70 -22.43
CA ASP A 26 -0.64 -11.55 -22.17
C ASP A 26 -1.02 -12.23 -20.83
N ASP A 27 -0.19 -12.05 -19.82
CA ASP A 27 -0.42 -12.64 -18.51
C ASP A 27 -1.46 -11.85 -17.72
N GLN A 28 -2.22 -12.54 -16.89
CA GLN A 28 -3.20 -11.89 -16.01
C GLN A 28 -2.52 -11.06 -14.92
N VAL A 29 -2.94 -9.81 -14.77
CA VAL A 29 -2.53 -8.95 -13.65
C VAL A 29 -3.70 -8.71 -12.71
N ILE A 30 -3.48 -8.87 -11.42
CA ILE A 30 -4.45 -8.66 -10.34
C ILE A 30 -3.98 -7.51 -9.46
N ALA A 31 -4.80 -6.48 -9.35
CA ALA A 31 -4.63 -5.39 -8.40
C ALA A 31 -5.33 -5.73 -7.07
N LEU A 32 -4.60 -5.75 -5.96
CA LEU A 32 -5.17 -5.72 -4.62
C LEU A 32 -5.27 -4.25 -4.18
N ARG A 33 -6.49 -3.72 -4.11
CA ARG A 33 -6.73 -2.29 -3.92
C ARG A 33 -6.76 -1.85 -2.46
N ASP A 34 -6.74 -2.80 -1.55
CA ASP A 34 -6.79 -2.52 -0.12
C ASP A 34 -5.40 -2.17 0.42
N ASP A 35 -5.22 -0.93 0.87
CA ASP A 35 -3.98 -0.53 1.56
C ASP A 35 -3.94 -1.12 2.97
N LEU A 36 -3.32 -2.26 3.10
CA LEU A 36 -3.19 -3.00 4.35
C LEU A 36 -2.25 -2.32 5.38
N ALA A 37 -1.52 -1.28 4.99
CA ALA A 37 -0.67 -0.54 5.91
C ALA A 37 -1.46 0.29 6.93
N VAL A 38 -2.74 0.58 6.66
CA VAL A 38 -3.57 1.45 7.50
C VAL A 38 -4.86 0.78 7.95
N GLY A 39 -5.34 1.12 9.15
CA GLY A 39 -6.62 0.68 9.71
C GLY A 39 -6.67 -0.81 10.12
N PRO A 40 -7.84 -1.31 10.55
CA PRO A 40 -7.99 -2.65 11.11
C PRO A 40 -7.85 -3.74 10.05
N ILE A 41 -7.09 -4.81 10.34
CA ILE A 41 -6.92 -5.98 9.44
C ILE A 41 -7.19 -7.32 10.12
N ARG A 42 -7.60 -7.32 11.40
CA ARG A 42 -7.77 -8.57 12.17
C ARG A 42 -8.59 -9.62 11.44
N ASP A 43 -9.74 -9.23 10.92
CA ASP A 43 -10.70 -10.15 10.33
C ASP A 43 -10.79 -10.03 8.80
N VAL A 44 -9.79 -9.40 8.15
CA VAL A 44 -9.83 -9.04 6.72
C VAL A 44 -9.97 -10.26 5.79
N ASP A 45 -9.54 -11.44 6.22
CA ASP A 45 -9.65 -12.68 5.44
C ASP A 45 -10.96 -13.44 5.71
N GLU A 46 -11.62 -13.15 6.84
CA GLU A 46 -12.83 -13.83 7.31
C GLU A 46 -14.09 -12.98 7.10
N SER A 47 -14.00 -11.66 7.37
CA SER A 47 -15.13 -10.72 7.27
C SER A 47 -14.67 -9.37 6.73
N PRO A 48 -15.32 -8.84 5.68
CA PRO A 48 -14.99 -7.52 5.12
C PRO A 48 -15.53 -6.35 5.95
N VAL A 49 -16.43 -6.58 6.88
CA VAL A 49 -17.28 -5.55 7.51
C VAL A 49 -16.47 -4.47 8.22
N ALA A 50 -15.57 -4.86 9.12
CA ALA A 50 -14.76 -3.90 9.88
C ALA A 50 -13.88 -3.05 8.94
N ARG A 51 -13.32 -3.69 7.91
CA ARG A 51 -12.48 -3.04 6.91
C ARG A 51 -13.25 -2.10 6.00
N ALA A 52 -14.43 -2.51 5.53
CA ALA A 52 -15.33 -1.67 4.73
C ALA A 52 -15.82 -0.44 5.54
N THR A 53 -16.14 -0.64 6.82
CA THR A 53 -16.52 0.46 7.71
C THR A 53 -15.39 1.46 7.88
N PHE A 54 -14.15 0.98 8.06
CA PHE A 54 -12.96 1.83 8.13
C PHE A 54 -12.81 2.68 6.86
N TRP A 55 -12.83 2.07 5.68
CA TRP A 55 -12.67 2.82 4.42
C TRP A 55 -13.81 3.78 4.14
N ARG A 56 -15.05 3.43 4.50
CA ARG A 56 -16.18 4.38 4.40
C ARG A 56 -15.94 5.62 5.25
N HIS A 57 -15.35 5.45 6.43
CA HIS A 57 -14.99 6.57 7.31
C HIS A 57 -13.83 7.38 6.75
N VAL A 58 -12.77 6.72 6.25
CA VAL A 58 -11.60 7.38 5.63
C VAL A 58 -12.00 8.18 4.40
N TRP A 59 -12.81 7.61 3.51
CA TRP A 59 -13.22 8.31 2.28
C TRP A 59 -14.39 9.27 2.49
N ASN A 60 -15.07 9.19 3.62
CA ASN A 60 -16.31 9.94 3.89
C ASN A 60 -17.30 9.82 2.72
N SER A 61 -17.49 8.62 2.22
CA SER A 61 -18.18 8.31 0.98
C SER A 61 -19.06 7.08 1.14
N ALA A 62 -20.14 7.01 0.35
CA ALA A 62 -21.03 5.87 0.27
C ALA A 62 -20.53 4.73 -0.65
N VAL A 63 -19.26 4.78 -1.09
CA VAL A 63 -18.67 3.73 -1.93
C VAL A 63 -18.75 2.39 -1.23
N ASP A 64 -19.30 1.38 -1.92
CA ASP A 64 -19.40 0.01 -1.42
C ASP A 64 -18.07 -0.73 -1.58
N PHE A 65 -17.16 -0.50 -0.63
CA PHE A 65 -15.89 -1.23 -0.59
C PHE A 65 -16.05 -2.66 -0.06
N GLU A 66 -17.18 -2.98 0.53
CA GLU A 66 -17.45 -4.34 1.03
C GLU A 66 -17.51 -5.37 -0.12
N ALA A 67 -18.11 -4.99 -1.25
CA ALA A 67 -18.16 -5.83 -2.44
C ALA A 67 -16.75 -6.12 -2.99
N GLU A 68 -15.87 -5.11 -3.04
CA GLU A 68 -14.47 -5.28 -3.45
C GLU A 68 -13.72 -6.23 -2.50
N LEU A 69 -13.87 -6.06 -1.18
CA LEU A 69 -13.22 -6.93 -0.20
C LEU A 69 -13.72 -8.38 -0.28
N LYS A 70 -15.03 -8.59 -0.51
CA LYS A 70 -15.61 -9.93 -0.77
C LYS A 70 -15.03 -10.55 -2.04
N ALA A 71 -14.88 -9.76 -3.10
CA ALA A 71 -14.27 -10.21 -4.34
C ALA A 71 -12.81 -10.63 -4.13
N GLN A 72 -12.04 -9.90 -3.31
CA GLN A 72 -10.67 -10.27 -2.94
C GLN A 72 -10.62 -11.57 -2.13
N GLN A 73 -11.51 -11.77 -1.16
CA GLN A 73 -11.58 -13.02 -0.40
C GLN A 73 -11.86 -14.23 -1.34
N ALA A 74 -12.83 -14.07 -2.24
CA ALA A 74 -13.13 -15.10 -3.24
C ALA A 74 -11.94 -15.36 -4.19
N LEU A 75 -11.18 -14.30 -4.54
CA LEU A 75 -9.97 -14.40 -5.36
C LEU A 75 -8.91 -15.26 -4.67
N PHE A 76 -8.60 -15.04 -3.40
CA PHE A 76 -7.63 -15.86 -2.68
C PHE A 76 -8.03 -17.35 -2.65
N GLY A 77 -9.33 -17.64 -2.48
CA GLY A 77 -9.86 -19.00 -2.59
C GLY A 77 -9.64 -19.62 -3.98
N ARG A 78 -9.78 -18.84 -5.05
CA ARG A 78 -9.50 -19.30 -6.43
C ARG A 78 -8.00 -19.51 -6.65
N LEU A 79 -7.16 -18.57 -6.21
CA LEU A 79 -5.70 -18.69 -6.32
C LEU A 79 -5.19 -19.94 -5.59
N ALA A 80 -5.70 -20.24 -4.40
CA ALA A 80 -5.27 -21.41 -3.62
C ALA A 80 -5.65 -22.73 -4.29
N ARG A 81 -6.81 -22.80 -4.95
CA ARG A 81 -7.31 -24.04 -5.61
C ARG A 81 -6.86 -24.21 -7.06
N GLY A 82 -6.45 -23.13 -7.73
CA GLY A 82 -6.01 -23.17 -9.13
C GLY A 82 -4.65 -23.85 -9.31
N ASP A 83 -4.15 -23.86 -10.53
CA ASP A 83 -2.87 -24.45 -10.96
C ASP A 83 -1.86 -23.42 -11.49
N ALA A 84 -2.29 -22.18 -11.72
CA ALA A 84 -1.44 -21.11 -12.22
C ALA A 84 -0.27 -20.81 -11.27
N GLN A 85 0.87 -20.49 -11.83
CA GLN A 85 1.97 -19.87 -11.08
C GLN A 85 1.59 -18.45 -10.70
N VAL A 86 1.94 -18.01 -9.50
CA VAL A 86 1.64 -16.68 -8.98
C VAL A 86 2.95 -15.92 -8.73
N VAL A 87 3.08 -14.74 -9.31
CA VAL A 87 4.21 -13.83 -9.07
C VAL A 87 3.70 -12.62 -8.30
N VAL A 88 4.18 -12.42 -7.08
CA VAL A 88 3.89 -11.21 -6.30
C VAL A 88 4.97 -10.18 -6.58
N TRP A 89 4.54 -9.02 -7.08
CA TRP A 89 5.39 -7.86 -7.26
C TRP A 89 5.37 -7.01 -6.00
N HIS A 90 6.54 -6.69 -5.48
CA HIS A 90 6.64 -5.89 -4.26
C HIS A 90 7.91 -5.05 -4.21
N GLY A 91 7.78 -3.87 -3.67
CA GLY A 91 8.88 -3.00 -3.28
C GLY A 91 9.14 -3.04 -1.77
N GLN A 92 9.75 -1.97 -1.27
CA GLN A 92 10.05 -1.74 0.15
C GLN A 92 9.02 -0.79 0.80
N SER A 93 7.74 -0.88 0.40
CA SER A 93 6.64 -0.21 1.08
C SER A 93 5.91 -1.17 2.03
N ALA A 94 5.35 -0.65 3.12
CA ALA A 94 4.58 -1.45 4.06
C ALA A 94 3.39 -2.14 3.37
N ALA A 95 2.70 -1.46 2.45
CA ALA A 95 1.55 -1.98 1.72
C ALA A 95 1.94 -3.16 0.80
N ASP A 96 3.03 -3.03 0.02
CA ASP A 96 3.52 -4.11 -0.84
C ASP A 96 3.97 -5.32 0.00
N GLN A 97 4.68 -5.07 1.10
CA GLN A 97 5.17 -6.11 1.99
C GLN A 97 4.03 -6.85 2.71
N LEU A 98 2.95 -6.18 3.05
CA LEU A 98 1.74 -6.81 3.60
C LEU A 98 1.00 -7.62 2.53
N THR A 99 0.94 -7.11 1.31
CA THR A 99 0.41 -7.84 0.14
C THR A 99 1.16 -9.16 -0.07
N LEU A 100 2.50 -9.14 -0.08
CA LEU A 100 3.32 -10.34 -0.18
C LEU A 100 3.01 -11.35 0.94
N ARG A 101 2.91 -10.90 2.18
CA ARG A 101 2.61 -11.75 3.34
C ARG A 101 1.22 -12.37 3.27
N ARG A 102 0.24 -11.58 2.87
CA ARG A 102 -1.14 -12.06 2.71
C ARG A 102 -1.25 -13.11 1.61
N VAL A 103 -0.62 -12.89 0.44
CA VAL A 103 -0.58 -13.88 -0.64
C VAL A 103 0.15 -15.15 -0.19
N ALA A 104 1.30 -15.01 0.48
CA ALA A 104 2.05 -16.15 1.03
C ALA A 104 1.20 -16.96 2.03
N TYR A 105 0.45 -16.29 2.91
CA TYR A 105 -0.47 -16.95 3.83
C TYR A 105 -1.52 -17.78 3.12
N HIS A 106 -2.15 -17.25 2.08
CA HIS A 106 -3.19 -17.98 1.33
C HIS A 106 -2.63 -19.11 0.47
N LEU A 107 -1.40 -18.99 -0.02
CA LEU A 107 -0.74 -19.99 -0.87
C LEU A 107 0.23 -20.93 -0.13
N ARG A 108 0.31 -20.86 1.22
CA ARG A 108 1.26 -21.65 2.01
C ARG A 108 1.17 -23.16 1.83
N ASN A 109 0.01 -23.66 1.43
CA ASN A 109 -0.21 -25.10 1.18
C ASN A 109 0.15 -25.54 -0.25
N VAL A 110 0.48 -24.59 -1.14
CA VAL A 110 0.91 -24.80 -2.53
C VAL A 110 2.17 -23.98 -2.84
N PRO A 111 3.22 -24.09 -2.02
CA PRO A 111 4.37 -23.18 -2.04
C PRO A 111 5.12 -23.19 -3.36
N GLN A 112 5.09 -24.30 -4.11
CA GLN A 112 5.73 -24.47 -5.42
C GLN A 112 5.17 -23.53 -6.50
N ARG A 113 4.05 -22.89 -6.22
CA ARG A 113 3.37 -21.99 -7.17
C ARG A 113 3.69 -20.51 -6.91
N LEU A 114 4.32 -20.20 -5.78
CA LEU A 114 4.54 -18.82 -5.36
C LEU A 114 5.93 -18.33 -5.73
N ASN A 115 5.96 -17.27 -6.51
CA ASN A 115 7.15 -16.55 -6.94
C ASN A 115 7.05 -15.09 -6.50
N GLU A 116 8.18 -14.39 -6.49
CA GLU A 116 8.24 -12.95 -6.24
C GLU A 116 9.07 -12.25 -7.31
N ALA A 117 8.71 -10.99 -7.59
CA ALA A 117 9.54 -10.02 -8.28
C ALA A 117 9.79 -8.85 -7.32
N LYS A 118 11.04 -8.74 -6.87
CA LYS A 118 11.45 -7.72 -5.90
C LYS A 118 11.96 -6.48 -6.62
N LEU A 119 11.47 -5.32 -6.19
CA LEU A 119 11.89 -4.01 -6.66
C LEU A 119 12.61 -3.26 -5.52
N ALA A 120 13.72 -2.62 -5.85
CA ALA A 120 14.49 -1.83 -4.92
C ALA A 120 14.50 -0.35 -5.36
N PHE A 121 14.88 0.55 -4.45
CA PHE A 121 14.98 1.97 -4.77
C PHE A 121 15.98 2.25 -5.91
N ASP A 122 17.10 1.54 -5.92
CA ASP A 122 18.12 1.67 -6.97
C ASP A 122 17.58 1.37 -8.37
N ASP A 123 16.52 0.56 -8.46
CA ASP A 123 15.88 0.23 -9.73
C ASP A 123 15.08 1.41 -10.31
N LEU A 124 14.69 2.39 -9.48
CA LEU A 124 14.07 3.65 -9.93
C LEU A 124 15.08 4.58 -10.60
N SER A 125 16.32 4.62 -10.11
CA SER A 125 17.33 5.58 -10.53
C SER A 125 17.96 5.26 -11.90
N VAL A 126 17.87 4.03 -12.37
CA VAL A 126 18.50 3.57 -13.62
C VAL A 126 17.88 4.20 -14.89
N ALA A 127 16.70 4.83 -14.82
CA ALA A 127 15.97 5.29 -16.00
C ALA A 127 15.78 6.81 -16.10
N ALA A 128 16.32 7.61 -15.19
CA ALA A 128 16.20 9.08 -15.22
C ALA A 128 17.59 9.74 -15.32
N PRO A 129 18.09 10.01 -16.55
CA PRO A 129 19.39 10.68 -16.72
C PRO A 129 19.44 12.09 -16.13
N ASP A 130 18.29 12.69 -15.79
CA ASP A 130 18.16 14.05 -15.26
C ASP A 130 17.79 14.10 -13.77
N ALA A 131 17.83 12.98 -13.04
CA ALA A 131 17.56 12.98 -11.60
C ALA A 131 18.68 13.68 -10.83
N HIS A 132 18.34 14.64 -9.97
CA HIS A 132 19.31 15.35 -9.14
C HIS A 132 20.08 14.36 -8.25
N PRO A 133 21.43 14.43 -8.17
CA PRO A 133 22.25 13.48 -7.42
C PRO A 133 21.91 13.35 -5.93
N GLU A 134 21.31 14.39 -5.34
CA GLU A 134 20.87 14.40 -3.94
C GLU A 134 19.63 13.55 -3.68
N GLU A 135 18.79 13.31 -4.69
CA GLU A 135 17.63 12.43 -4.58
C GLU A 135 17.99 10.95 -4.68
N ALA A 136 19.09 10.63 -5.37
CA ALA A 136 19.56 9.26 -5.57
C ALA A 136 20.20 8.62 -4.32
N SER A 137 20.53 9.40 -3.28
CA SER A 137 21.34 8.92 -2.14
C SER A 137 20.55 8.59 -0.86
N ARG A 138 19.25 8.29 -0.94
CA ARG A 138 18.45 7.89 0.24
C ARG A 138 18.03 6.42 0.14
N PRO A 139 18.84 5.47 0.67
CA PRO A 139 18.55 4.03 0.60
C PRO A 139 17.29 3.60 1.37
N ASP A 140 16.75 4.45 2.25
CA ASP A 140 15.65 4.13 3.16
C ASP A 140 14.28 4.61 2.67
N ARG A 141 14.15 5.09 1.44
CA ARG A 141 12.85 5.50 0.90
C ARG A 141 11.95 4.30 0.64
N ALA A 142 10.75 4.36 1.21
CA ALA A 142 9.69 3.41 0.88
C ALA A 142 9.47 3.37 -0.64
N THR A 143 9.60 2.18 -1.22
CA THR A 143 9.47 1.95 -2.66
C THR A 143 8.27 1.07 -2.93
N ALA A 144 7.28 1.56 -3.66
CA ALA A 144 6.11 0.80 -4.08
C ALA A 144 6.18 0.48 -5.58
N VAL A 145 5.58 -0.65 -5.97
CA VAL A 145 5.52 -1.08 -7.39
C VAL A 145 4.91 0.00 -8.28
N GLY A 146 3.92 0.74 -7.78
CA GLY A 146 3.26 1.82 -8.52
C GLY A 146 4.13 3.04 -8.84
N MET A 147 5.34 3.12 -8.31
CA MET A 147 6.33 4.17 -8.63
C MET A 147 7.13 3.87 -9.89
N PHE A 148 7.08 2.63 -10.38
CA PHE A 148 7.86 2.20 -11.53
C PHE A 148 7.12 2.42 -12.84
N SER A 149 7.84 2.94 -13.83
CA SER A 149 7.34 3.02 -15.21
C SER A 149 7.25 1.62 -15.84
N PRO A 150 6.42 1.44 -16.88
CA PRO A 150 6.35 0.17 -17.61
C PRO A 150 7.71 -0.31 -18.12
N HIS A 151 8.56 0.57 -18.64
CA HIS A 151 9.91 0.20 -19.12
C HIS A 151 10.84 -0.34 -18.02
N GLN A 152 10.78 0.24 -16.83
CA GLN A 152 11.53 -0.27 -15.66
C GLN A 152 11.04 -1.65 -15.26
N LEU A 153 9.71 -1.88 -15.28
CA LEU A 153 9.11 -3.17 -14.97
C LEU A 153 9.46 -4.24 -16.03
N VAL A 154 9.55 -3.89 -17.33
CA VAL A 154 10.01 -4.81 -18.38
C VAL A 154 11.39 -5.37 -18.03
N ALA A 155 12.32 -4.53 -17.61
CA ALA A 155 13.67 -4.95 -17.23
C ALA A 155 13.66 -5.92 -16.01
N LYS A 156 12.61 -5.88 -15.19
CA LYS A 156 12.47 -6.72 -14.01
C LYS A 156 11.67 -8.01 -14.23
N LEU A 157 10.99 -8.17 -15.34
CA LEU A 157 10.23 -9.41 -15.65
C LEU A 157 11.09 -10.69 -15.50
N PRO A 158 12.38 -10.74 -15.96
CA PRO A 158 13.20 -11.93 -15.80
C PRO A 158 13.65 -12.21 -14.36
N SER A 159 13.48 -11.27 -13.43
CA SER A 159 13.93 -11.41 -12.03
C SER A 159 12.95 -12.19 -11.15
N ALA A 160 11.77 -12.53 -11.67
CA ALA A 160 10.80 -13.33 -10.93
C ALA A 160 11.38 -14.70 -10.56
N ALA A 161 11.37 -15.02 -9.26
CA ALA A 161 11.99 -16.21 -8.72
C ALA A 161 11.11 -16.91 -7.67
N PRO A 162 11.18 -18.24 -7.55
CA PRO A 162 10.45 -18.98 -6.53
C PRO A 162 10.81 -18.54 -5.11
N ILE A 163 9.80 -18.43 -4.26
CA ILE A 163 10.02 -18.19 -2.81
C ILE A 163 10.22 -19.55 -2.12
N SER A 164 11.24 -19.68 -1.28
CA SER A 164 11.48 -20.91 -0.54
C SER A 164 10.35 -21.22 0.44
N VAL A 165 10.06 -22.50 0.66
CA VAL A 165 9.00 -22.95 1.58
C VAL A 165 9.18 -22.35 2.99
N LEU A 166 10.42 -22.31 3.48
CA LEU A 166 10.73 -21.72 4.78
C LEU A 166 10.36 -20.24 4.84
N ARG A 167 10.67 -19.48 3.78
CA ARG A 167 10.32 -18.06 3.70
C ARG A 167 8.83 -17.86 3.57
N ILE A 168 8.11 -18.68 2.80
CA ILE A 168 6.64 -18.64 2.71
C ILE A 168 6.02 -18.86 4.09
N SER A 169 6.50 -19.85 4.84
CA SER A 169 6.01 -20.13 6.20
C SER A 169 6.24 -18.94 7.13
N ARG A 170 7.40 -18.31 7.06
CA ARG A 170 7.70 -17.10 7.83
C ARG A 170 6.78 -15.94 7.45
N LEU A 171 6.62 -15.64 6.17
CA LEU A 171 5.73 -14.57 5.68
C LEU A 171 4.29 -14.80 6.12
N ALA A 172 3.82 -16.06 6.10
CA ALA A 172 2.49 -16.41 6.57
C ALA A 172 2.30 -16.19 8.07
N LEU A 173 3.31 -16.47 8.89
CA LEU A 173 3.29 -16.17 10.33
C LEU A 173 3.29 -14.66 10.59
N GLU A 174 4.15 -13.91 9.90
CA GLU A 174 4.20 -12.44 10.00
C GLU A 174 2.86 -11.80 9.60
N TRP A 175 2.12 -12.38 8.63
CA TRP A 175 0.76 -11.96 8.32
C TRP A 175 -0.21 -12.16 9.49
N GLN A 176 -0.17 -13.33 10.13
CA GLN A 176 -1.01 -13.61 11.30
C GLN A 176 -0.67 -12.70 12.49
N GLU A 177 0.60 -12.42 12.72
CA GLU A 177 1.06 -11.47 13.75
C GLU A 177 0.53 -10.05 13.49
N ALA A 178 0.60 -9.57 12.24
CA ALA A 178 0.05 -8.27 11.85
C ALA A 178 -1.47 -8.20 12.06
N LYS A 179 -2.21 -9.27 11.71
CA LYS A 179 -3.66 -9.39 11.99
C LYS A 179 -3.94 -9.39 13.49
N HIS A 180 -3.17 -10.12 14.27
CA HIS A 180 -3.35 -10.22 15.72
C HIS A 180 -3.10 -8.88 16.43
N SER A 181 -2.01 -8.19 16.08
CA SER A 181 -1.70 -6.87 16.63
C SER A 181 -2.76 -5.82 16.27
N ASN A 182 -3.33 -5.91 15.07
CA ASN A 182 -4.39 -5.03 14.56
C ASN A 182 -4.15 -3.55 14.84
N ALA A 183 -2.90 -3.10 14.65
CA ALA A 183 -2.46 -1.74 14.94
C ALA A 183 -3.19 -0.68 14.08
N GLU A 184 -3.12 0.59 14.46
CA GLU A 184 -3.71 1.70 13.70
C GLU A 184 -3.08 1.84 12.32
N ASN A 185 -1.76 1.69 12.24
CA ASN A 185 -1.02 1.55 10.99
C ASN A 185 0.12 0.53 11.14
N ARG A 186 0.70 0.12 10.04
CA ARG A 186 1.84 -0.79 9.94
C ARG A 186 2.91 -0.13 9.10
N ARG A 187 4.14 -0.24 9.57
CA ARG A 187 5.31 0.41 9.00
C ARG A 187 6.35 -0.62 8.63
N LEU A 188 7.16 -0.31 7.65
CA LEU A 188 8.30 -1.13 7.28
C LEU A 188 9.57 -0.44 7.76
N ARG A 189 10.22 -1.03 8.77
CA ARG A 189 11.49 -0.55 9.32
C ARG A 189 12.50 -1.69 9.33
N ASP A 190 13.67 -1.49 8.76
CA ASP A 190 14.72 -2.52 8.66
C ASP A 190 14.21 -3.87 8.09
N ASN A 191 13.37 -3.81 7.05
CA ASN A 191 12.68 -4.95 6.45
C ASN A 191 11.72 -5.72 7.39
N MET A 192 11.38 -5.16 8.54
CA MET A 192 10.41 -5.71 9.49
C MET A 192 9.13 -4.88 9.50
N LEU A 193 7.99 -5.55 9.58
CA LEU A 193 6.73 -4.90 9.84
C LEU A 193 6.60 -4.59 11.34
N VAL A 194 6.38 -3.32 11.65
CA VAL A 194 6.17 -2.84 13.02
C VAL A 194 4.81 -2.17 13.15
N SER A 195 4.20 -2.29 14.32
CA SER A 195 2.96 -1.60 14.66
C SER A 195 3.22 -0.12 14.89
N GLY A 196 2.35 0.74 14.38
CA GLY A 196 2.41 2.19 14.55
C GLY A 196 1.08 2.78 15.02
N THR A 197 1.15 4.01 15.49
CA THR A 197 0.01 4.87 15.83
C THR A 197 -0.03 6.09 14.92
N TRP A 198 -1.08 6.89 15.00
CA TRP A 198 -1.19 8.12 14.21
C TRP A 198 -0.46 9.32 14.83
N THR A 199 0.14 9.16 16.01
CA THR A 199 0.67 10.27 16.80
C THR A 199 1.67 11.14 16.02
N ASP A 200 2.65 10.54 15.38
CA ASP A 200 3.68 11.27 14.62
C ASP A 200 3.13 11.91 13.33
N VAL A 201 2.18 11.25 12.65
CA VAL A 201 1.48 11.84 11.50
C VAL A 201 0.68 13.06 11.94
N ASP A 202 -0.06 12.94 13.05
CA ASP A 202 -0.86 14.02 13.61
C ASP A 202 0.02 15.20 14.07
N GLU A 203 1.12 14.93 14.74
CA GLU A 203 2.08 15.95 15.17
C GLU A 203 2.68 16.68 13.96
N ALA A 204 3.11 15.93 12.94
CA ALA A 204 3.60 16.52 11.70
C ALA A 204 2.57 17.44 11.04
N MET A 205 1.30 17.00 10.95
CA MET A 205 0.23 17.83 10.39
C MET A 205 -0.03 19.11 11.22
N LEU A 206 0.06 19.00 12.55
CA LEU A 206 -0.08 20.15 13.44
C LEU A 206 1.10 21.10 13.33
N ASP A 207 2.29 20.61 13.07
CA ASP A 207 3.47 21.47 12.89
C ASP A 207 3.45 22.20 11.55
N ILE A 208 2.87 21.58 10.51
CA ILE A 208 2.61 22.24 9.21
C ILE A 208 1.50 23.30 9.35
N ALA A 209 0.47 23.02 10.16
CA ALA A 209 -0.62 23.95 10.41
C ALA A 209 -0.17 25.10 11.29
N THR A 210 -0.29 26.34 10.79
CA THR A 210 0.05 27.56 11.51
C THR A 210 -1.16 28.18 12.20
N SER A 211 -0.99 29.30 12.89
CA SER A 211 -2.09 30.13 13.39
C SER A 211 -2.90 30.82 12.28
N GLU A 212 -2.31 30.92 11.09
CA GLU A 212 -2.98 31.48 9.92
C GLU A 212 -3.77 30.40 9.16
N TRP A 213 -4.86 30.83 8.49
CA TRP A 213 -5.65 29.92 7.67
C TRP A 213 -4.85 29.47 6.45
N CYS A 214 -4.76 28.16 6.26
CA CYS A 214 -4.12 27.56 5.10
C CYS A 214 -5.00 26.42 4.52
N PRO A 215 -4.94 26.19 3.21
CA PRO A 215 -5.71 25.12 2.57
C PRO A 215 -5.36 23.75 3.16
N ALA A 216 -6.37 22.92 3.46
CA ALA A 216 -6.17 21.57 3.98
C ALA A 216 -5.30 20.71 3.04
N ARG A 217 -5.43 20.90 1.71
CA ARG A 217 -4.57 20.23 0.71
C ARG A 217 -3.09 20.54 0.88
N ARG A 218 -2.72 21.69 1.41
CA ARG A 218 -1.33 22.03 1.70
C ARG A 218 -0.83 21.20 2.88
N ILE A 219 -1.60 21.13 3.98
CA ILE A 219 -1.24 20.34 5.16
C ILE A 219 -1.11 18.86 4.78
N ALA A 220 -2.11 18.32 4.07
CA ALA A 220 -2.10 16.93 3.59
C ALA A 220 -0.90 16.66 2.66
N GLY A 221 -0.68 17.53 1.65
CA GLY A 221 0.40 17.38 0.69
C GLY A 221 1.79 17.45 1.32
N GLU A 222 2.04 18.41 2.20
CA GLU A 222 3.32 18.52 2.92
C GLU A 222 3.53 17.33 3.86
N ALA A 223 2.49 16.84 4.55
CA ALA A 223 2.59 15.64 5.38
C ALA A 223 2.94 14.39 4.54
N MET A 224 2.36 14.23 3.35
CA MET A 224 2.66 13.12 2.44
C MET A 224 4.13 13.09 1.97
N THR A 225 4.86 14.20 2.04
CA THR A 225 6.29 14.24 1.71
C THR A 225 7.20 13.79 2.84
N GLN A 226 6.65 13.62 4.05
CA GLN A 226 7.42 13.19 5.21
C GLN A 226 7.61 11.67 5.25
N GLN A 227 8.59 11.23 6.01
CA GLN A 227 8.93 9.81 6.16
C GLN A 227 8.29 9.24 7.43
N PHE A 228 7.30 8.35 7.25
CA PHE A 228 6.61 7.66 8.34
C PHE A 228 6.86 6.14 8.35
N ASP A 229 7.86 5.66 7.58
CA ASP A 229 8.09 4.22 7.33
C ASP A 229 6.88 3.49 6.68
N PHE A 230 5.94 4.26 6.15
CA PHE A 230 4.86 3.85 5.24
C PHE A 230 4.47 5.01 4.32
N LEU A 231 3.80 4.70 3.23
CA LEU A 231 3.33 5.72 2.29
C LEU A 231 1.98 6.26 2.77
N LEU A 232 1.96 7.53 3.18
CA LEU A 232 0.73 8.22 3.53
C LEU A 232 0.00 8.61 2.25
N SER A 233 -1.21 8.05 2.03
CA SER A 233 -2.04 8.43 0.88
C SER A 233 -2.83 9.71 1.16
N ASP A 234 -3.27 10.39 0.10
CA ASP A 234 -4.10 11.59 0.17
C ASP A 234 -5.39 11.36 0.97
N SER A 235 -6.08 10.26 0.71
CA SER A 235 -7.31 9.90 1.40
C SER A 235 -7.11 9.78 2.91
N VAL A 236 -6.00 9.14 3.32
CA VAL A 236 -5.64 8.99 4.73
C VAL A 236 -5.22 10.33 5.33
N ALA A 237 -4.43 11.13 4.59
CA ALA A 237 -4.02 12.46 5.04
C ALA A 237 -5.23 13.38 5.28
N PHE A 238 -6.19 13.42 4.34
CA PHE A 238 -7.42 14.21 4.53
C PHE A 238 -8.30 13.66 5.65
N TRP A 239 -8.36 12.34 5.82
CA TRP A 239 -9.04 11.77 6.97
C TRP A 239 -8.39 12.22 8.28
N ARG A 240 -7.06 12.17 8.41
CA ARG A 240 -6.38 12.67 9.62
C ARG A 240 -6.66 14.14 9.88
N CYS A 241 -6.73 14.99 8.85
CA CYS A 241 -7.16 16.38 9.01
C CYS A 241 -8.56 16.46 9.63
N ARG A 242 -9.53 15.64 9.17
CA ARG A 242 -10.88 15.61 9.77
C ARG A 242 -10.86 15.16 11.23
N GLU A 243 -10.08 14.13 11.56
CA GLU A 243 -9.93 13.65 12.93
C GLU A 243 -9.35 14.73 13.86
N LEU A 244 -8.33 15.47 13.39
CA LEU A 244 -7.74 16.58 14.15
C LEU A 244 -8.73 17.73 14.36
N VAL A 245 -9.59 18.02 13.37
CA VAL A 245 -10.70 18.98 13.52
C VAL A 245 -11.72 18.47 14.53
N ALA A 246 -12.14 17.22 14.42
CA ALA A 246 -13.10 16.60 15.34
C ALA A 246 -12.57 16.57 16.79
N ALA A 247 -11.26 16.37 16.96
CA ALA A 247 -10.58 16.42 18.25
C ALA A 247 -10.35 17.85 18.78
N GLY A 248 -10.73 18.90 18.03
CA GLY A 248 -10.53 20.30 18.40
C GLY A 248 -9.07 20.76 18.36
N ARG A 249 -8.16 19.96 17.77
CA ARG A 249 -6.75 20.32 17.62
C ARG A 249 -6.49 21.23 16.41
N LEU A 250 -7.36 21.19 15.41
CA LEU A 250 -7.41 22.13 14.29
C LEU A 250 -8.77 22.81 14.24
N LYS A 251 -8.77 24.09 13.85
CA LYS A 251 -9.98 24.84 13.50
C LYS A 251 -10.22 24.73 12.01
N ILE A 252 -11.47 24.75 11.59
CA ILE A 252 -11.86 24.63 10.19
C ILE A 252 -12.67 25.86 9.73
N ARG A 253 -12.41 26.32 8.51
CA ARG A 253 -13.27 27.22 7.73
C ARG A 253 -13.73 26.43 6.51
N GLY A 254 -15.00 26.15 6.41
CA GLY A 254 -15.61 25.21 5.48
C GLY A 254 -16.27 24.04 6.20
N THR A 255 -16.61 23.00 5.47
CA THR A 255 -17.27 21.79 6.00
C THR A 255 -16.32 20.62 6.08
N PRO A 256 -16.34 19.82 7.17
CA PRO A 256 -15.50 18.63 7.27
C PRO A 256 -15.74 17.58 6.16
N SER A 257 -16.93 17.54 5.57
CA SER A 257 -17.27 16.66 4.44
C SER A 257 -16.54 17.07 3.15
N GLU A 258 -16.18 18.35 3.00
CA GLU A 258 -15.47 18.92 1.87
C GLU A 258 -14.07 19.37 2.28
N ILE A 259 -13.39 18.58 3.09
CA ILE A 259 -12.12 18.92 3.72
C ILE A 259 -11.04 19.34 2.71
N VAL A 260 -11.10 18.78 1.49
CA VAL A 260 -10.15 19.09 0.41
C VAL A 260 -10.16 20.58 0.05
N ASP A 261 -11.34 21.21 0.10
CA ASP A 261 -11.57 22.61 -0.26
C ASP A 261 -11.59 23.54 0.97
N ALA A 262 -11.47 22.97 2.17
CA ALA A 262 -11.48 23.71 3.42
C ALA A 262 -10.13 24.37 3.72
N GLU A 263 -10.19 25.39 4.58
CA GLU A 263 -8.99 25.96 5.22
C GLU A 263 -8.92 25.53 6.68
N LEU A 264 -7.72 25.23 7.13
CA LEU A 264 -7.44 24.80 8.49
C LEU A 264 -6.42 25.75 9.15
N ARG A 265 -6.49 25.82 10.47
CA ARG A 265 -5.45 26.45 11.31
C ARG A 265 -5.39 25.80 12.69
N ARG A 266 -4.29 26.01 13.36
CA ARG A 266 -4.08 25.69 14.78
C ARG A 266 -4.91 26.58 15.72
#